data_3cad83a37f5cc3df6773b501eb0ab966
#
_entry.id   3cad83a37f5cc3df6773b501eb0ab966
#
_cell.length_a   1.000
_cell.length_b   1.000
_cell.length_c   1.000
_cell.angle_alpha   90.00
_cell.angle_beta   90.00
_cell.angle_gamma   90.00
#
_symmetry.space_group_name_H-M   'P 1'
#
loop_
_entity.id
_entity.type
_entity.pdbx_description
1 polymer ?
#
loop_
_entity_poly.entity_id
_entity_poly.type
_entity_poly.pdbx_seq_one_letter_code
_entity_poly.pdbx_strand_id
1 'polypeptide(L)'
;GIGLWVGAAATPNDTKEARRNLGKLRNGEDVVEGNPCQIEACPWCGSRLTVDNYVIEKQPFERMKVSCPDRDCDYHSGLPVHIVDTDVYRERPELVIGTVDKFARMAWKGDVANIFGRVHAGEPGPDLIIQDELHLISGPLGSTVGLFETAVDLASSSVGRASGAEGAVRRPKVIASTATIRRADA
;
A
#
# COMPACT_ATOMS: atom_id res chain seq x y z
N GLY A 1 -4.12 -3.46 9.50
CA GLY A 1 -4.09 -2.09 8.97
C GLY A 1 -4.30 -2.05 7.47
N ILE A 2 -4.42 -0.84 6.94
CA ILE A 2 -4.60 -0.58 5.50
C ILE A 2 -3.45 0.31 5.03
N GLY A 3 -2.76 -0.10 3.97
CA GLY A 3 -1.70 0.67 3.31
C GLY A 3 -2.17 1.24 1.97
N LEU A 4 -1.91 2.52 1.74
CA LEU A 4 -2.10 3.17 0.45
C LEU A 4 -0.73 3.34 -0.23
N TRP A 5 -0.48 2.52 -1.26
CA TRP A 5 0.79 2.45 -1.97
C TRP A 5 0.61 2.88 -3.42
N VAL A 6 0.46 4.19 -3.62
CA VAL A 6 0.12 4.80 -4.91
C VAL A 6 1.22 5.77 -5.36
N GLY A 7 1.13 6.24 -6.61
CA GLY A 7 2.18 7.09 -7.21
C GLY A 7 2.58 8.29 -6.36
N ALA A 8 3.83 8.74 -6.49
CA ALA A 8 4.41 9.84 -5.71
C ALA A 8 3.67 11.18 -5.88
N ALA A 9 2.91 11.32 -6.96
CA ALA A 9 2.03 12.47 -7.14
C ALA A 9 0.90 12.49 -6.12
N ALA A 10 0.41 11.31 -5.68
CA ALA A 10 -0.71 11.21 -4.75
C ALA A 10 -0.27 11.19 -3.28
N THR A 11 0.70 10.36 -2.91
CA THR A 11 1.12 10.16 -1.51
C THR A 11 2.62 10.35 -1.31
N PRO A 12 3.07 10.76 -0.10
CA PRO A 12 4.49 10.92 0.20
C PRO A 12 5.25 9.58 0.15
N ASN A 13 6.48 9.61 -0.37
CA ASN A 13 7.34 8.43 -0.37
C ASN A 13 8.00 8.16 0.99
N ASP A 14 8.23 9.21 1.78
CA ASP A 14 8.88 9.11 3.09
C ASP A 14 8.33 10.12 4.11
N THR A 15 8.70 9.93 5.37
CA THR A 15 8.24 10.78 6.48
C THR A 15 8.78 12.21 6.43
N LYS A 16 9.92 12.46 5.76
CA LYS A 16 10.47 13.82 5.58
C LYS A 16 9.59 14.61 4.60
N GLU A 17 9.20 13.97 3.49
CA GLU A 17 8.27 14.55 2.54
C GLU A 17 6.90 14.80 3.18
N ALA A 18 6.36 13.81 3.90
CA ALA A 18 5.10 13.95 4.63
C ALA A 18 5.15 15.12 5.62
N ARG A 19 6.22 15.25 6.42
CA ARG A 19 6.41 16.37 7.36
C ARG A 19 6.42 17.72 6.67
N ARG A 20 7.18 17.84 5.57
CA ARG A 20 7.25 19.07 4.79
C ARG A 20 5.88 19.47 4.25
N ASN A 21 5.16 18.51 3.69
CA ASN A 21 3.85 18.74 3.08
C ASN A 21 2.76 19.03 4.13
N LEU A 22 2.78 18.36 5.30
CA LEU A 22 1.93 18.73 6.43
C LEU A 22 2.21 20.17 6.92
N GLY A 23 3.47 20.58 6.92
CA GLY A 23 3.85 21.97 7.26
C GLY A 23 3.23 22.98 6.29
N LYS A 24 3.30 22.74 4.98
CA LYS A 24 2.68 23.57 3.97
C LYS A 24 1.17 23.68 4.17
N LEU A 25 0.48 22.53 4.30
CA LEU A 25 -0.97 22.50 4.52
C LEU A 25 -1.41 23.27 5.77
N ARG A 26 -0.64 23.19 6.88
CA ARG A 26 -0.92 23.96 8.10
C ARG A 26 -0.74 25.47 7.92
N ASN A 27 0.13 25.87 6.99
CA ASN A 27 0.31 27.27 6.62
C ASN A 27 -0.74 27.77 5.58
N GLY A 28 -1.66 26.92 5.15
CA GLY A 28 -2.64 27.25 4.11
C GLY A 28 -2.07 27.23 2.70
N GLU A 29 -0.92 26.59 2.50
CA GLU A 29 -0.31 26.44 1.19
C GLU A 29 -0.83 25.16 0.51
N ASP A 30 -1.00 25.20 -0.80
CA ASP A 30 -1.38 24.03 -1.58
C ASP A 30 -0.22 23.02 -1.72
N VAL A 31 -0.56 21.73 -1.65
CA VAL A 31 0.35 20.62 -1.92
C VAL A 31 -0.11 19.91 -3.19
N VAL A 32 0.64 20.12 -4.28
CA VAL A 32 0.33 19.56 -5.61
C VAL A 32 0.68 18.07 -5.69
N GLU A 33 1.78 17.65 -5.05
CA GLU A 33 2.27 16.27 -5.08
C GLU A 33 2.56 15.75 -3.67
N GLY A 34 2.30 14.46 -3.46
CA GLY A 34 2.58 13.79 -2.19
C GLY A 34 1.73 14.32 -1.04
N ASN A 35 0.43 14.55 -1.26
CA ASN A 35 -0.47 15.01 -0.19
C ASN A 35 -0.64 13.90 0.87
N PRO A 36 -0.26 14.14 2.13
CA PRO A 36 -0.42 13.16 3.19
C PRO A 36 -1.87 13.04 3.70
N CYS A 37 -2.71 14.05 3.47
CA CYS A 37 -4.10 14.08 3.94
C CYS A 37 -5.04 13.42 2.92
N GLN A 38 -5.08 12.08 2.92
CA GLN A 38 -5.87 11.28 1.97
C GLN A 38 -7.26 10.89 2.49
N ILE A 39 -7.53 11.10 3.78
CA ILE A 39 -8.80 10.70 4.42
C ILE A 39 -9.44 11.96 4.99
N GLU A 40 -10.65 12.27 4.56
CA GLU A 40 -11.38 13.50 4.97
C GLU A 40 -12.23 13.29 6.22
N ALA A 41 -12.62 12.04 6.50
CA ALA A 41 -13.43 11.70 7.66
C ALA A 41 -12.96 10.37 8.27
N CYS A 42 -13.14 10.24 9.58
CA CYS A 42 -12.89 8.98 10.28
C CYS A 42 -13.80 7.89 9.70
N PRO A 43 -13.26 6.76 9.19
CA PRO A 43 -14.06 5.70 8.59
C PRO A 43 -14.95 4.97 9.61
N TRP A 44 -14.70 5.17 10.91
CA TRP A 44 -15.45 4.53 12.00
C TRP A 44 -16.64 5.36 12.47
N CYS A 45 -16.38 6.62 12.85
CA CYS A 45 -17.42 7.47 13.45
C CYS A 45 -17.88 8.64 12.54
N GLY A 46 -17.26 8.84 11.38
CA GLY A 46 -17.60 9.90 10.45
C GLY A 46 -17.08 11.30 10.81
N SER A 47 -16.39 11.46 11.95
CA SER A 47 -15.84 12.76 12.36
C SER A 47 -14.85 13.29 11.33
N ARG A 48 -14.99 14.56 10.97
CA ARG A 48 -14.13 15.19 9.96
C ARG A 48 -12.68 15.23 10.41
N LEU A 49 -11.79 14.82 9.53
CA LEU A 49 -10.33 14.91 9.72
C LEU A 49 -9.80 16.19 9.05
N THR A 50 -8.87 16.82 9.72
CA THR A 50 -8.11 17.97 9.23
C THR A 50 -6.63 17.67 9.24
N VAL A 51 -5.81 18.57 8.72
CA VAL A 51 -4.34 18.42 8.74
C VAL A 51 -3.79 18.21 10.15
N ASP A 52 -4.47 18.71 11.18
CA ASP A 52 -4.01 18.58 12.59
C ASP A 52 -4.16 17.15 13.13
N ASN A 53 -4.98 16.32 12.47
CA ASN A 53 -5.15 14.92 12.81
C ASN A 53 -4.03 14.03 12.25
N TYR A 54 -3.12 14.60 11.43
CA TYR A 54 -1.99 13.92 10.82
C TYR A 54 -0.69 14.38 11.49
N VAL A 55 -0.01 13.47 12.17
CA VAL A 55 1.19 13.79 12.98
C VAL A 55 2.33 12.85 12.60
N ILE A 56 3.55 13.39 12.56
CA ILE A 56 4.76 12.55 12.45
C ILE A 56 5.26 12.24 13.87
N GLU A 57 5.04 11.01 14.32
CA GLU A 57 5.61 10.47 15.54
C GLU A 57 7.09 10.11 15.32
N LYS A 58 7.91 10.24 16.37
CA LYS A 58 9.35 9.93 16.31
C LYS A 58 9.73 8.64 17.04
N GLN A 59 8.88 8.18 17.95
CA GLN A 59 9.12 7.02 18.80
C GLN A 59 8.10 5.91 18.51
N PRO A 60 8.50 4.65 18.52
CA PRO A 60 9.88 4.11 18.59
C PRO A 60 10.70 4.33 17.33
N PHE A 61 10.06 4.73 16.25
CA PHE A 61 10.64 5.11 14.96
C PHE A 61 9.75 6.18 14.30
N GLU A 62 10.30 6.89 13.34
CA GLU A 62 9.58 7.97 12.67
C GLU A 62 8.51 7.39 11.74
N ARG A 63 7.24 7.77 11.97
CA ARG A 63 6.09 7.35 11.17
C ARG A 63 5.00 8.42 11.16
N MET A 64 4.17 8.39 10.13
CA MET A 64 2.96 9.21 10.11
C MET A 64 1.81 8.48 10.80
N LYS A 65 1.12 9.17 11.70
CA LYS A 65 -0.06 8.70 12.39
C LYS A 65 -1.25 9.59 12.06
N VAL A 66 -2.38 8.98 11.83
CA VAL A 66 -3.68 9.66 11.66
C VAL A 66 -4.56 9.31 12.86
N SER A 67 -5.15 10.30 13.52
CA SER A 67 -5.97 10.10 14.71
C SER A 67 -7.35 10.70 14.53
N CYS A 68 -8.37 10.07 15.12
CA CYS A 68 -9.71 10.63 15.14
C CYS A 68 -9.78 11.79 16.15
N PRO A 69 -10.40 12.92 15.82
CA PRO A 69 -10.56 14.04 16.77
C PRO A 69 -11.58 13.74 17.87
N ASP A 70 -12.52 12.83 17.62
CA ASP A 70 -13.54 12.43 18.58
C ASP A 70 -12.92 11.54 19.68
N ARG A 71 -13.02 12.00 20.92
CA ARG A 71 -12.44 11.31 22.09
C ARG A 71 -13.16 10.02 22.47
N ASP A 72 -14.41 9.89 22.08
CA ASP A 72 -15.23 8.70 22.33
C ASP A 72 -15.09 7.66 21.21
N CYS A 73 -14.34 7.97 20.17
CA CYS A 73 -14.07 7.06 19.07
C CYS A 73 -12.97 6.05 19.42
N ASP A 74 -13.16 4.78 19.09
CA ASP A 74 -12.17 3.70 19.29
C ASP A 74 -10.82 4.02 18.62
N TYR A 75 -10.84 4.81 17.56
CA TYR A 75 -9.65 5.23 16.82
C TYR A 75 -9.15 6.64 17.19
N HIS A 76 -9.57 7.17 18.35
CA HIS A 76 -9.03 8.43 18.84
C HIS A 76 -7.50 8.39 19.00
N SER A 77 -6.98 7.27 19.48
CA SER A 77 -5.53 7.07 19.66
C SER A 77 -4.76 6.82 18.37
N GLY A 78 -5.42 6.53 17.25
CA GLY A 78 -4.83 6.30 15.93
C GLY A 78 -5.63 5.36 15.05
N LEU A 79 -5.76 5.74 13.78
CA LEU A 79 -6.34 4.90 12.73
C LEU A 79 -5.27 3.91 12.22
N PRO A 80 -5.63 2.67 11.93
CA PRO A 80 -4.70 1.67 11.38
C PRO A 80 -4.51 1.88 9.87
N VAL A 81 -4.09 3.10 9.47
CA VAL A 81 -3.88 3.47 8.07
C VAL A 81 -2.46 3.97 7.85
N HIS A 82 -1.85 3.53 6.76
CA HIS A 82 -0.48 3.87 6.37
C HIS A 82 -0.50 4.48 4.97
N ILE A 83 -0.13 5.76 4.87
CA ILE A 83 -0.22 6.56 3.63
C ILE A 83 1.17 6.86 3.07
N VAL A 84 2.18 6.79 3.92
CA VAL A 84 3.58 7.02 3.54
C VAL A 84 4.21 5.70 3.11
N ASP A 85 4.87 5.65 1.96
CA ASP A 85 5.47 4.42 1.43
C ASP A 85 6.37 3.70 2.45
N THR A 86 7.27 4.44 3.10
CA THR A 86 8.18 3.85 4.10
C THR A 86 7.44 3.24 5.30
N ASP A 87 6.26 3.77 5.63
CA ASP A 87 5.43 3.20 6.68
C ASP A 87 4.71 1.94 6.19
N VAL A 88 4.20 1.93 4.95
CA VAL A 88 3.60 0.73 4.34
C VAL A 88 4.61 -0.42 4.30
N TYR A 89 5.87 -0.16 3.92
CA TYR A 89 6.92 -1.20 3.87
C TYR A 89 7.28 -1.75 5.24
N ARG A 90 7.27 -0.92 6.27
CA ARG A 90 7.67 -1.32 7.63
C ARG A 90 6.54 -1.98 8.39
N GLU A 91 5.34 -1.38 8.33
CA GLU A 91 4.19 -1.85 9.11
C GLU A 91 3.50 -3.06 8.48
N ARG A 92 3.69 -3.28 7.17
CA ARG A 92 3.16 -4.43 6.43
C ARG A 92 1.66 -4.65 6.69
N PRO A 93 0.82 -3.67 6.38
CA PRO A 93 -0.61 -3.76 6.65
C PRO A 93 -1.25 -4.96 5.92
N GLU A 94 -2.30 -5.51 6.51
CA GLU A 94 -3.01 -6.70 5.99
C GLU A 94 -3.67 -6.44 4.64
N LEU A 95 -4.05 -5.20 4.36
CA LEU A 95 -4.56 -4.76 3.06
C LEU A 95 -3.66 -3.67 2.49
N VAL A 96 -3.12 -3.88 1.31
CA VAL A 96 -2.37 -2.87 0.55
C VAL A 96 -3.12 -2.54 -0.73
N ILE A 97 -3.48 -1.28 -0.90
CA ILE A 97 -4.06 -0.74 -2.14
C ILE A 97 -2.93 -0.07 -2.92
N GLY A 98 -2.57 -0.63 -4.05
CA GLY A 98 -1.44 -0.16 -4.85
C GLY A 98 -1.80 0.10 -6.31
N THR A 99 -1.07 1.02 -6.93
CA THR A 99 -1.13 1.24 -8.38
C THR A 99 -0.02 0.47 -9.09
N VAL A 100 -0.26 0.05 -10.32
CA VAL A 100 0.66 -0.81 -11.10
C VAL A 100 2.06 -0.20 -11.25
N ASP A 101 2.18 1.12 -11.34
CA ASP A 101 3.46 1.83 -11.45
C ASP A 101 4.35 1.67 -10.20
N LYS A 102 3.77 1.42 -9.04
CA LYS A 102 4.55 1.14 -7.84
C LYS A 102 5.29 -0.20 -7.93
N PHE A 103 4.72 -1.18 -8.59
CA PHE A 103 5.38 -2.48 -8.80
C PHE A 103 6.64 -2.35 -9.65
N ALA A 104 6.73 -1.36 -10.53
CA ALA A 104 7.96 -1.07 -11.26
C ALA A 104 9.14 -0.71 -10.33
N ARG A 105 8.85 -0.17 -9.14
CA ARG A 105 9.88 0.18 -8.15
C ARG A 105 10.47 -1.01 -7.40
N MET A 106 9.86 -2.21 -7.49
CA MET A 106 10.37 -3.42 -6.82
C MET A 106 11.82 -3.73 -7.17
N ALA A 107 12.22 -3.46 -8.42
CA ALA A 107 13.58 -3.70 -8.90
C ALA A 107 14.64 -2.78 -8.26
N TRP A 108 14.22 -1.63 -7.72
CA TRP A 108 15.12 -0.56 -7.29
C TRP A 108 15.09 -0.30 -5.78
N LYS A 109 14.04 -0.75 -5.09
CA LYS A 109 13.82 -0.44 -3.67
C LYS A 109 13.65 -1.74 -2.88
N GLY A 110 14.71 -2.13 -2.17
CA GLY A 110 14.73 -3.38 -1.39
C GLY A 110 13.62 -3.48 -0.34
N ASP A 111 13.22 -2.35 0.27
CA ASP A 111 12.17 -2.30 1.29
C ASP A 111 10.80 -2.80 0.80
N VAL A 112 10.54 -2.71 -0.51
CA VAL A 112 9.31 -3.24 -1.13
C VAL A 112 9.18 -4.76 -0.90
N ALA A 113 10.30 -5.46 -0.76
CA ALA A 113 10.31 -6.89 -0.45
C ALA A 113 9.57 -7.25 0.84
N ASN A 114 9.44 -6.28 1.77
CA ASN A 114 8.68 -6.47 3.01
C ASN A 114 7.19 -6.73 2.76
N ILE A 115 6.58 -6.08 1.76
CA ILE A 115 5.17 -6.31 1.39
C ILE A 115 4.94 -7.77 1.00
N PHE A 116 5.98 -8.41 0.43
CA PHE A 116 5.93 -9.79 -0.04
C PHE A 116 6.51 -10.82 0.96
N GLY A 117 6.80 -10.41 2.19
CA GLY A 117 7.33 -11.31 3.22
C GLY A 117 8.76 -11.83 2.96
N ARG A 118 9.56 -11.11 2.16
CA ARG A 118 10.89 -11.59 1.71
C ARG A 118 12.05 -11.22 2.61
N VAL A 119 11.87 -10.32 3.57
CA VAL A 119 12.97 -9.81 4.38
C VAL A 119 13.28 -10.71 5.57
N HIS A 120 12.28 -11.34 6.15
CA HIS A 120 12.47 -12.24 7.28
C HIS A 120 12.08 -13.67 6.92
N ALA A 121 12.96 -14.61 7.20
CA ALA A 121 12.72 -16.03 6.93
C ALA A 121 11.49 -16.53 7.72
N GLY A 122 10.51 -17.07 7.00
CA GLY A 122 9.29 -17.63 7.59
C GLY A 122 8.09 -16.70 7.66
N GLU A 123 8.24 -15.45 7.28
CA GLU A 123 7.08 -14.56 7.14
C GLU A 123 6.34 -14.83 5.84
N PRO A 124 5.00 -14.97 5.88
CA PRO A 124 4.21 -15.23 4.68
C PRO A 124 4.11 -13.98 3.81
N GLY A 125 4.12 -14.17 2.50
CA GLY A 125 3.70 -13.15 1.53
C GLY A 125 2.17 -13.01 1.52
N PRO A 126 1.61 -12.20 0.61
CA PRO A 126 0.18 -12.02 0.47
C PRO A 126 -0.53 -13.35 0.16
N ASP A 127 -1.70 -13.53 0.74
CA ASP A 127 -2.58 -14.69 0.47
C ASP A 127 -3.48 -14.47 -0.74
N LEU A 128 -3.78 -13.20 -1.04
CA LEU A 128 -4.70 -12.79 -2.07
C LEU A 128 -4.15 -11.56 -2.79
N ILE A 129 -4.22 -11.60 -4.10
CA ILE A 129 -3.96 -10.47 -5.00
C ILE A 129 -5.23 -10.22 -5.81
N ILE A 130 -5.74 -9.00 -5.74
CA ILE A 130 -6.88 -8.56 -6.55
C ILE A 130 -6.33 -7.57 -7.59
N GLN A 131 -6.50 -7.92 -8.85
CA GLN A 131 -6.14 -7.06 -9.97
C GLN A 131 -7.43 -6.47 -10.56
N ASP A 132 -7.63 -5.20 -10.26
CA ASP A 132 -8.81 -4.48 -10.74
C ASP A 132 -8.54 -3.84 -12.09
N GLU A 133 -9.63 -3.58 -12.84
CA GLU A 133 -9.59 -2.94 -14.16
C GLU A 133 -8.66 -3.64 -15.17
N LEU A 134 -8.66 -4.98 -15.19
CA LEU A 134 -7.78 -5.78 -16.04
C LEU A 134 -7.79 -5.36 -17.51
N HIS A 135 -8.92 -4.84 -18.01
CA HIS A 135 -9.06 -4.40 -19.40
C HIS A 135 -8.17 -3.20 -19.76
N LEU A 136 -7.71 -2.42 -18.78
CA LEU A 136 -6.78 -1.30 -18.99
C LEU A 136 -5.37 -1.77 -19.29
N ILE A 137 -5.07 -3.04 -18.99
CA ILE A 137 -3.75 -3.65 -19.15
C ILE A 137 -3.62 -4.32 -20.55
N SER A 138 -4.28 -3.78 -21.55
CA SER A 138 -4.19 -4.28 -22.93
C SER A 138 -3.18 -3.46 -23.77
N GLY A 139 -2.58 -4.09 -24.78
CA GLY A 139 -1.64 -3.46 -25.70
C GLY A 139 -0.21 -3.29 -25.13
N PRO A 140 0.52 -2.23 -25.48
CA PRO A 140 1.93 -2.02 -25.07
C PRO A 140 2.12 -2.00 -23.54
N LEU A 141 1.14 -1.49 -22.80
CA LEU A 141 1.14 -1.53 -21.33
C LEU A 141 1.06 -2.96 -20.82
N GLY A 142 0.29 -3.84 -21.47
CA GLY A 142 0.12 -5.23 -21.08
C GLY A 142 1.44 -6.02 -21.09
N SER A 143 2.32 -5.77 -22.05
CA SER A 143 3.64 -6.43 -22.10
C SER A 143 4.50 -6.07 -20.89
N THR A 144 4.47 -4.81 -20.46
CA THR A 144 5.21 -4.36 -19.28
C THR A 144 4.60 -4.89 -18.00
N VAL A 145 3.28 -4.92 -17.91
CA VAL A 145 2.56 -5.44 -16.75
C VAL A 145 2.76 -6.94 -16.61
N GLY A 146 2.82 -7.72 -17.69
CA GLY A 146 3.13 -9.15 -17.64
C GLY A 146 4.48 -9.45 -16.99
N LEU A 147 5.47 -8.58 -17.15
CA LEU A 147 6.74 -8.67 -16.41
C LEU A 147 6.54 -8.42 -14.91
N PHE A 148 5.71 -7.44 -14.55
CA PHE A 148 5.41 -7.16 -13.14
C PHE A 148 4.58 -8.28 -12.50
N GLU A 149 3.62 -8.85 -13.22
CA GLU A 149 2.85 -10.02 -12.75
C GLU A 149 3.77 -11.19 -12.43
N THR A 150 4.72 -11.49 -13.32
CA THR A 150 5.73 -12.53 -13.10
C THR A 150 6.59 -12.22 -11.87
N ALA A 151 7.04 -10.97 -11.73
CA ALA A 151 7.83 -10.54 -10.59
C ALA A 151 7.05 -10.62 -9.27
N VAL A 152 5.77 -10.24 -9.29
CA VAL A 152 4.86 -10.33 -8.14
C VAL A 152 4.60 -11.78 -7.76
N ASP A 153 4.34 -12.67 -8.73
CA ASP A 153 4.15 -14.11 -8.48
C ASP A 153 5.40 -14.70 -7.82
N LEU A 154 6.57 -14.42 -8.37
CA LEU A 154 7.85 -14.87 -7.81
C LEU A 154 8.10 -14.29 -6.41
N ALA A 155 7.83 -13.01 -6.21
CA ALA A 155 8.01 -12.36 -4.92
C ALA A 155 7.03 -12.87 -3.87
N SER A 156 5.80 -13.17 -4.24
CA SER A 156 4.73 -13.66 -3.36
C SER A 156 4.81 -15.16 -3.09
N SER A 157 5.51 -15.91 -3.94
CA SER A 157 5.65 -17.36 -3.78
C SER A 157 6.62 -17.67 -2.65
N SER A 158 6.22 -18.44 -1.66
CA SER A 158 7.07 -18.91 -0.57
C SER A 158 7.18 -20.43 -0.60
N VAL A 159 8.39 -20.95 -0.37
CA VAL A 159 8.57 -22.38 -0.11
C VAL A 159 8.15 -22.63 1.32
N GLY A 160 6.99 -23.24 1.52
CA GLY A 160 6.44 -23.49 2.83
C GLY A 160 7.27 -24.51 3.60
N ARG A 161 7.72 -24.14 4.79
CA ARG A 161 8.07 -25.07 5.87
C ARG A 161 6.84 -25.40 6.73
N ALA A 162 5.65 -25.41 6.16
CA ALA A 162 4.45 -25.70 6.90
C ALA A 162 4.20 -27.20 6.92
N SER A 163 4.26 -27.77 8.11
CA SER A 163 3.62 -29.03 8.55
C SER A 163 3.53 -30.13 7.48
N GLY A 164 4.62 -30.84 7.26
CA GLY A 164 4.56 -32.20 6.70
C GLY A 164 4.61 -32.38 5.19
N ALA A 165 4.63 -31.32 4.40
CA ALA A 165 4.85 -31.39 2.95
C ALA A 165 6.13 -30.60 2.61
N GLU A 166 7.27 -31.26 2.65
CA GLU A 166 8.52 -30.70 2.16
C GLU A 166 8.36 -30.34 0.67
N GLY A 167 8.54 -29.07 0.34
CA GLY A 167 8.62 -28.59 -1.04
C GLY A 167 7.34 -27.99 -1.65
N ALA A 168 6.23 -27.86 -0.93
CA ALA A 168 5.04 -27.20 -1.46
C ALA A 168 5.27 -25.68 -1.59
N VAL A 169 5.22 -25.18 -2.81
CA VAL A 169 5.26 -23.72 -3.09
C VAL A 169 3.88 -23.15 -2.79
N ARG A 170 3.81 -22.28 -1.78
CA ARG A 170 2.60 -21.49 -1.52
C ARG A 170 2.57 -20.30 -2.46
N ARG A 171 1.46 -20.12 -3.16
CA ARG A 171 1.21 -18.98 -4.03
C ARG A 171 -0.04 -18.23 -3.57
N PRO A 172 -0.12 -16.91 -3.75
CA PRO A 172 -1.34 -16.18 -3.51
C PRO A 172 -2.44 -16.62 -4.47
N LYS A 173 -3.68 -16.50 -4.02
CA LYS A 173 -4.83 -16.56 -4.93
C LYS A 173 -4.89 -15.25 -5.70
N VAL A 174 -5.00 -15.31 -7.04
CA VAL A 174 -5.16 -14.12 -7.88
C VAL A 174 -6.60 -14.05 -8.37
N ILE A 175 -7.22 -12.89 -8.21
CA ILE A 175 -8.55 -12.57 -8.72
C ILE A 175 -8.41 -11.37 -9.64
N ALA A 176 -8.88 -11.49 -10.87
CA ALA A 176 -8.95 -10.40 -11.82
C ALA A 176 -10.37 -9.87 -11.93
N SER A 177 -10.55 -8.55 -11.87
CA SER A 177 -11.80 -7.84 -12.04
C SER A 177 -11.75 -6.99 -13.31
N THR A 178 -12.83 -6.98 -14.08
CA THR A 178 -12.95 -6.16 -15.29
C THR A 178 -14.40 -5.80 -15.57
N ALA A 179 -14.65 -4.55 -15.97
CA ALA A 179 -15.99 -4.09 -16.32
C ALA A 179 -16.48 -4.67 -17.67
N THR A 180 -15.54 -4.93 -18.60
CA THR A 180 -15.88 -5.46 -19.93
C THR A 180 -14.89 -6.53 -20.37
N ILE A 181 -15.39 -7.74 -20.61
CA ILE A 181 -14.63 -8.78 -21.30
C ILE A 181 -14.94 -8.61 -22.80
N ARG A 182 -13.98 -8.11 -23.59
CA ARG A 182 -14.05 -8.29 -25.04
C ARG A 182 -13.91 -9.79 -25.28
N ARG A 183 -14.91 -10.40 -25.93
CA ARG A 183 -14.76 -11.76 -26.45
C ARG A 183 -13.49 -11.77 -27.30
N ALA A 184 -12.50 -12.53 -26.89
CA ALA A 184 -11.51 -13.03 -27.81
C ALA A 184 -12.25 -14.02 -28.68
N ASP A 185 -12.55 -13.64 -29.91
CA ASP A 185 -12.98 -14.60 -30.91
C ASP A 185 -11.84 -15.59 -31.05
N ALA A 186 -12.16 -16.86 -30.73
CA ALA A 186 -11.24 -17.98 -30.83
C ALA A 186 -10.93 -18.27 -32.29
#